data_2fd7df394e0cab9c774f24395b33ca7c
#
_entry.id   2fd7df394e0cab9c774f24395b33ca7c
#
_cell.length_a   1.000
_cell.length_b   1.000
_cell.length_c   1.000
_cell.angle_alpha   90.00
_cell.angle_beta   90.00
_cell.angle_gamma   90.00
#
_symmetry.space_group_name_H-M   'P 1'
#
loop_
_entity.id
_entity.type
_entity.pdbx_description
1 polymer ?
#
loop_
_entity_poly.entity_id
_entity_poly.type
_entity_poly.pdbx_seq_one_letter_code
_entity_poly.pdbx_strand_id
1 'polypeptide(L)'
;MGAFITRKGGQIDLINHNEKHVAALRCNGAVITGTLQFMQAVNALTDKEITEKYDIIFLMTKQQANREVVSFLKAYLAEDGVIVTMQNGLPEPQIAEIVGEKRVLGCTVAWGATMTEPGVCELTSSPDSLTFSLGSIFKERGNHFDEVKALLEMMGPVEVDENFVGTRWSKLLINASFSGMSAVLGCTFGEAAGDKESRRIVQKLIKECIDVCAASDIRIEPIQGKDVVKLLDYRNPIKKAISFFIIPIAIRKHAGLKASMLQDIERGKKTEVDAINGAVCSQGRKVNVPTPCNDKVVELIHRIENGELPPCRENVLLFK
;
A
#
# COMPACT_ATOMS: atom_id res chain seq x y z
N MET A 1 6.51 -13.71 0.32
CA MET A 1 5.57 -14.41 1.22
C MET A 1 5.49 -15.89 0.89
N GLY A 2 4.90 -16.34 -0.22
CA GLY A 2 4.70 -17.75 -0.50
C GLY A 2 5.95 -18.63 -0.26
N ALA A 3 7.12 -18.19 -0.72
CA ALA A 3 8.38 -18.90 -0.47
C ALA A 3 8.70 -19.10 1.02
N PHE A 4 8.41 -18.12 1.88
CA PHE A 4 8.60 -18.24 3.33
C PHE A 4 7.61 -19.20 3.95
N ILE A 5 6.34 -19.11 3.58
CA ILE A 5 5.28 -20.00 4.06
C ILE A 5 5.61 -21.44 3.68
N THR A 6 5.93 -21.69 2.41
CA THR A 6 6.31 -23.05 1.93
C THR A 6 7.56 -23.56 2.65
N ARG A 7 8.57 -22.72 2.85
CA ARG A 7 9.81 -23.09 3.57
C ARG A 7 9.58 -23.52 5.02
N LYS A 8 8.53 -22.99 5.65
CA LYS A 8 8.10 -23.36 7.00
C LYS A 8 7.10 -24.50 7.05
N GLY A 9 6.81 -25.13 5.90
CA GLY A 9 5.92 -26.28 5.79
C GLY A 9 4.45 -25.95 5.56
N GLY A 10 4.11 -24.65 5.36
CA GLY A 10 2.76 -24.23 4.99
C GLY A 10 2.44 -24.61 3.54
N GLN A 11 1.19 -24.96 3.29
CA GLN A 11 0.67 -25.22 1.94
C GLN A 11 0.13 -23.93 1.34
N ILE A 12 0.65 -23.54 0.20
CA ILE A 12 0.23 -22.33 -0.51
C ILE A 12 0.54 -22.44 -2.00
N ASP A 13 -0.40 -22.02 -2.82
CA ASP A 13 -0.24 -21.89 -4.27
C ASP A 13 0.12 -20.45 -4.64
N LEU A 14 1.12 -20.28 -5.48
CA LEU A 14 1.51 -19.01 -6.05
C LEU A 14 0.85 -18.84 -7.42
N ILE A 15 -0.18 -17.99 -7.48
CA ILE A 15 -0.98 -17.81 -8.69
C ILE A 15 -0.58 -16.53 -9.40
N ASN A 16 -0.30 -16.61 -10.70
CA ASN A 16 0.05 -15.44 -11.51
C ASN A 16 -0.39 -15.61 -12.96
N HIS A 17 -0.94 -14.57 -13.58
CA HIS A 17 -1.31 -14.57 -14.99
C HIS A 17 -0.09 -14.55 -15.96
N ASN A 18 1.10 -14.20 -15.47
CA ASN A 18 2.32 -14.18 -16.27
C ASN A 18 2.90 -15.59 -16.39
N GLU A 19 2.63 -16.26 -17.51
CA GLU A 19 3.08 -17.63 -17.80
C GLU A 19 4.60 -17.79 -17.69
N LYS A 20 5.40 -16.76 -18.08
CA LYS A 20 6.86 -16.82 -17.95
C LYS A 20 7.30 -16.82 -16.48
N HIS A 21 6.60 -16.07 -15.64
CA HIS A 21 6.86 -16.05 -14.20
C HIS A 21 6.51 -17.38 -13.56
N VAL A 22 5.35 -17.95 -13.89
CA VAL A 22 4.92 -19.27 -13.41
C VAL A 22 5.88 -20.37 -13.85
N ALA A 23 6.31 -20.37 -15.11
CA ALA A 23 7.28 -21.33 -15.64
C ALA A 23 8.63 -21.24 -14.88
N ALA A 24 9.12 -20.04 -14.62
CA ALA A 24 10.36 -19.83 -13.86
C ALA A 24 10.23 -20.34 -12.41
N LEU A 25 9.10 -20.07 -11.74
CA LEU A 25 8.82 -20.59 -10.39
C LEU A 25 8.78 -22.13 -10.35
N ARG A 26 8.22 -22.78 -11.37
CA ARG A 26 8.16 -24.24 -11.47
C ARG A 26 9.53 -24.86 -11.72
N CYS A 27 10.33 -24.26 -12.60
CA CYS A 27 11.64 -24.79 -12.94
C CYS A 27 12.69 -24.55 -11.87
N ASN A 28 12.72 -23.35 -11.31
CA ASN A 28 13.81 -22.88 -10.44
C ASN A 28 13.39 -22.69 -8.98
N GLY A 29 12.09 -22.84 -8.67
CA GLY A 29 11.54 -22.37 -7.40
C GLY A 29 11.49 -20.85 -7.32
N ALA A 30 11.03 -20.33 -6.18
CA ALA A 30 11.08 -18.90 -5.88
C ALA A 30 12.48 -18.54 -5.37
N VAL A 31 13.19 -17.72 -6.12
CA VAL A 31 14.54 -17.25 -5.79
C VAL A 31 14.43 -15.92 -5.05
N ILE A 32 14.87 -15.89 -3.81
CA ILE A 32 14.92 -14.67 -2.98
C ILE A 32 16.36 -14.17 -2.96
N THR A 33 16.54 -12.89 -3.28
CA THR A 33 17.83 -12.18 -3.30
C THR A 33 17.78 -10.92 -2.45
N GLY A 34 18.86 -10.16 -2.40
CA GLY A 34 18.97 -8.94 -1.62
C GLY A 34 19.46 -9.20 -0.19
N THR A 35 18.74 -8.68 0.80
CA THR A 35 19.14 -8.80 2.22
C THR A 35 19.02 -10.22 2.77
N LEU A 36 18.25 -11.09 2.15
CA LEU A 36 18.23 -12.54 2.35
C LEU A 36 18.46 -13.24 1.02
N GLN A 37 19.11 -14.41 1.07
CA GLN A 37 19.37 -15.21 -0.11
C GLN A 37 18.96 -16.67 0.13
N PHE A 38 17.97 -17.13 -0.60
CA PHE A 38 17.57 -18.54 -0.61
C PHE A 38 16.71 -18.86 -1.83
N MET A 39 16.59 -20.13 -2.13
CA MET A 39 15.67 -20.68 -3.11
C MET A 39 14.72 -21.65 -2.42
N GLN A 40 13.46 -21.62 -2.84
CA GLN A 40 12.42 -22.50 -2.33
C GLN A 40 11.57 -23.05 -3.47
N ALA A 41 11.50 -24.38 -3.58
CA ALA A 41 10.51 -25.01 -4.45
C ALA A 41 9.10 -24.63 -3.99
N VAL A 42 8.26 -24.21 -4.91
CA VAL A 42 6.90 -23.73 -4.65
C VAL A 42 5.92 -24.35 -5.63
N ASN A 43 4.66 -24.47 -5.25
CA ASN A 43 3.60 -24.75 -6.20
C ASN A 43 3.18 -23.45 -6.87
N ALA A 44 3.24 -23.39 -8.19
CA ALA A 44 2.92 -22.21 -8.97
C ALA A 44 1.93 -22.55 -10.08
N LEU A 45 0.86 -21.76 -10.18
CA LEU A 45 -0.23 -21.97 -11.12
C LEU A 45 -0.49 -20.69 -11.93
N THR A 46 -0.92 -20.86 -13.18
CA THR A 46 -1.62 -19.78 -13.88
C THR A 46 -3.06 -19.67 -13.37
N ASP A 47 -3.70 -18.55 -13.62
CA ASP A 47 -5.13 -18.36 -13.31
C ASP A 47 -6.04 -19.39 -13.99
N LYS A 48 -5.64 -19.93 -15.15
CA LYS A 48 -6.37 -20.96 -15.92
C LYS A 48 -6.27 -22.37 -15.32
N GLU A 49 -5.31 -22.60 -14.44
CA GLU A 49 -5.02 -23.90 -13.85
C GLU A 49 -5.62 -24.09 -12.45
N ILE A 50 -6.33 -23.08 -11.95
CA ILE A 50 -6.99 -23.16 -10.65
C ILE A 50 -8.16 -24.14 -10.74
N THR A 51 -8.14 -25.20 -9.94
CA THR A 51 -9.20 -26.23 -9.88
C THR A 51 -9.82 -26.35 -8.50
N GLU A 52 -9.09 -25.92 -7.47
CA GLU A 52 -9.48 -26.03 -6.07
C GLU A 52 -10.11 -24.73 -5.55
N LYS A 53 -10.86 -24.83 -4.45
CA LYS A 53 -11.28 -23.68 -3.66
C LYS A 53 -10.31 -23.45 -2.52
N TYR A 54 -10.12 -22.16 -2.16
CA TYR A 54 -9.20 -21.74 -1.12
C TYR A 54 -9.96 -21.14 0.06
N ASP A 55 -9.58 -21.53 1.27
CA ASP A 55 -10.10 -20.91 2.49
C ASP A 55 -9.49 -19.52 2.71
N ILE A 56 -8.24 -19.32 2.26
CA ILE A 56 -7.51 -18.06 2.41
C ILE A 56 -6.86 -17.67 1.09
N ILE A 57 -7.15 -16.45 0.61
CA ILE A 57 -6.53 -15.86 -0.58
C ILE A 57 -5.81 -14.58 -0.19
N PHE A 58 -4.48 -14.52 -0.31
CA PHE A 58 -3.71 -13.29 -0.18
C PHE A 58 -3.73 -12.50 -1.50
N LEU A 59 -4.43 -11.37 -1.51
CA LEU A 59 -4.55 -10.51 -2.68
C LEU A 59 -3.41 -9.47 -2.71
N MET A 60 -2.53 -9.62 -3.70
CA MET A 60 -1.32 -8.80 -3.85
C MET A 60 -1.23 -8.10 -5.23
N THR A 61 -2.29 -8.15 -6.03
CA THR A 61 -2.39 -7.42 -7.30
C THR A 61 -2.56 -5.92 -7.06
N LYS A 62 -2.38 -5.09 -8.09
CA LYS A 62 -2.71 -3.66 -7.99
C LYS A 62 -4.22 -3.45 -7.92
N GLN A 63 -4.66 -2.45 -7.16
CA GLN A 63 -6.09 -2.19 -6.92
C GLN A 63 -6.90 -1.89 -8.18
N GLN A 64 -6.28 -1.37 -9.24
CA GLN A 64 -6.97 -1.08 -10.51
C GLN A 64 -7.68 -2.31 -11.10
N ALA A 65 -7.15 -3.50 -10.84
CA ALA A 65 -7.73 -4.76 -11.29
C ALA A 65 -8.70 -5.41 -10.29
N ASN A 66 -8.95 -4.80 -9.12
CA ASN A 66 -9.68 -5.45 -8.03
C ASN A 66 -11.06 -5.98 -8.45
N ARG A 67 -11.85 -5.16 -9.16
CA ARG A 67 -13.20 -5.58 -9.56
C ARG A 67 -13.18 -6.84 -10.42
N GLU A 68 -12.28 -6.91 -11.37
CA GLU A 68 -12.11 -8.07 -12.24
C GLU A 68 -11.52 -9.27 -11.48
N VAL A 69 -10.37 -9.06 -10.83
CA VAL A 69 -9.63 -10.12 -10.13
C VAL A 69 -10.44 -10.70 -8.97
N VAL A 70 -11.08 -9.87 -8.15
CA VAL A 70 -11.89 -10.36 -7.02
C VAL A 70 -13.16 -11.06 -7.49
N SER A 71 -13.80 -10.59 -8.57
CA SER A 71 -14.95 -11.28 -9.17
C SER A 71 -14.57 -12.65 -9.70
N PHE A 72 -13.39 -12.78 -10.32
CA PHE A 72 -12.83 -14.05 -10.75
C PHE A 72 -12.51 -14.96 -9.55
N LEU A 73 -11.79 -14.46 -8.55
CA LEU A 73 -11.38 -15.22 -7.37
C LEU A 73 -12.56 -15.69 -6.51
N LYS A 74 -13.70 -14.99 -6.56
CA LYS A 74 -14.92 -15.39 -5.83
C LYS A 74 -15.37 -16.80 -6.17
N ALA A 75 -15.16 -17.26 -7.42
CA ALA A 75 -15.51 -18.61 -7.83
C ALA A 75 -14.64 -19.70 -7.16
N TYR A 76 -13.40 -19.33 -6.80
CA TYR A 76 -12.42 -20.20 -6.17
C TYR A 76 -12.27 -19.97 -4.66
N LEU A 77 -13.08 -19.09 -4.08
CA LEU A 77 -13.11 -18.88 -2.65
C LEU A 77 -14.09 -19.86 -2.00
N ALA A 78 -13.68 -20.57 -0.96
CA ALA A 78 -14.53 -21.46 -0.17
C ALA A 78 -15.75 -20.69 0.39
N GLU A 79 -16.79 -21.37 0.83
CA GLU A 79 -18.04 -20.74 1.27
C GLU A 79 -17.82 -19.75 2.42
N ASP A 80 -16.99 -20.11 3.38
CA ASP A 80 -16.54 -19.29 4.51
C ASP A 80 -15.16 -18.65 4.31
N GLY A 81 -14.53 -18.87 3.17
CA GLY A 81 -13.18 -18.42 2.85
C GLY A 81 -13.02 -16.90 2.84
N VAL A 82 -11.80 -16.43 3.07
CA VAL A 82 -11.45 -15.01 3.24
C VAL A 82 -10.42 -14.53 2.22
N ILE A 83 -10.59 -13.29 1.75
CA ILE A 83 -9.57 -12.55 1.00
C ILE A 83 -8.82 -11.63 1.95
N VAL A 84 -7.51 -11.81 2.05
CA VAL A 84 -6.60 -10.97 2.82
C VAL A 84 -5.93 -9.99 1.87
N THR A 85 -6.33 -8.73 1.89
CA THR A 85 -5.70 -7.75 1.00
C THR A 85 -4.44 -7.16 1.63
N MET A 86 -3.33 -7.23 0.89
CA MET A 86 -2.05 -6.63 1.24
C MET A 86 -1.74 -5.37 0.44
N GLN A 87 -2.71 -4.91 -0.33
CA GLN A 87 -2.61 -3.75 -1.20
C GLN A 87 -2.48 -2.45 -0.38
N ASN A 88 -1.90 -1.42 -0.99
CA ASN A 88 -1.86 -0.07 -0.40
C ASN A 88 -3.24 0.61 -0.52
N GLY A 89 -3.43 1.74 0.14
CA GLY A 89 -4.70 2.47 0.10
C GLY A 89 -5.79 1.85 0.96
N LEU A 90 -7.02 1.89 0.49
CA LEU A 90 -8.23 1.39 1.18
C LEU A 90 -8.99 0.40 0.27
N PRO A 91 -8.45 -0.80 0.00
CA PRO A 91 -9.05 -1.75 -0.93
C PRO A 91 -10.25 -2.52 -0.36
N GLU A 92 -10.35 -2.64 0.97
CA GLU A 92 -11.30 -3.52 1.64
C GLU A 92 -12.77 -3.25 1.27
N PRO A 93 -13.26 -1.98 1.19
CA PRO A 93 -14.65 -1.72 0.83
C PRO A 93 -15.02 -2.27 -0.55
N GLN A 94 -14.14 -2.08 -1.54
CA GLN A 94 -14.38 -2.55 -2.89
C GLN A 94 -14.39 -4.09 -2.99
N ILE A 95 -13.53 -4.74 -2.21
CA ILE A 95 -13.48 -6.22 -2.14
C ILE A 95 -14.76 -6.74 -1.46
N ALA A 96 -15.17 -6.09 -0.36
CA ALA A 96 -16.36 -6.47 0.40
C ALA A 96 -17.67 -6.32 -0.39
N GLU A 97 -17.77 -5.36 -1.31
CA GLU A 97 -18.90 -5.25 -2.24
C GLU A 97 -19.10 -6.54 -3.07
N ILE A 98 -18.02 -7.31 -3.31
CA ILE A 98 -18.05 -8.51 -4.15
C ILE A 98 -18.22 -9.77 -3.32
N VAL A 99 -17.49 -9.91 -2.20
CA VAL A 99 -17.45 -11.15 -1.42
C VAL A 99 -18.16 -11.06 -0.06
N GLY A 100 -18.51 -9.87 0.41
CA GLY A 100 -19.10 -9.62 1.74
C GLY A 100 -18.05 -9.25 2.79
N GLU A 101 -18.45 -8.44 3.78
CA GLU A 101 -17.54 -7.86 4.80
C GLU A 101 -16.81 -8.91 5.65
N LYS A 102 -17.51 -9.98 6.07
CA LYS A 102 -16.94 -11.09 6.88
C LYS A 102 -15.85 -11.88 6.16
N ARG A 103 -15.75 -11.74 4.85
CA ARG A 103 -14.83 -12.44 3.98
C ARG A 103 -13.66 -11.57 3.52
N VAL A 104 -13.39 -10.45 4.23
CA VAL A 104 -12.29 -9.54 3.91
C VAL A 104 -11.49 -9.21 5.16
N LEU A 105 -10.19 -9.44 5.08
CA LEU A 105 -9.21 -8.99 6.05
C LEU A 105 -8.21 -8.05 5.38
N GLY A 106 -7.70 -7.11 6.12
CA GLY A 106 -6.62 -6.25 5.69
C GLY A 106 -5.29 -6.62 6.36
N CYS A 107 -4.22 -6.53 5.61
CA CYS A 107 -2.88 -6.67 6.14
C CYS A 107 -1.99 -5.55 5.60
N THR A 108 -1.34 -4.80 6.47
CA THR A 108 -0.33 -3.81 6.05
C THR A 108 1.06 -4.33 6.29
N VAL A 109 1.99 -3.94 5.40
CA VAL A 109 3.41 -4.23 5.50
C VAL A 109 4.22 -2.94 5.42
N ALA A 110 5.34 -2.88 6.14
CA ALA A 110 6.26 -1.74 6.15
C ALA A 110 7.63 -2.08 5.55
N TRP A 111 7.74 -3.21 4.87
CA TRP A 111 8.94 -3.69 4.19
C TRP A 111 8.74 -3.70 2.68
N GLY A 112 9.85 -3.73 1.96
CA GLY A 112 9.88 -3.70 0.49
C GLY A 112 10.53 -4.95 -0.10
N ALA A 113 9.93 -5.41 -1.20
CA ALA A 113 10.49 -6.43 -2.07
C ALA A 113 10.13 -6.10 -3.53
N THR A 114 11.02 -6.42 -4.45
CA THR A 114 10.85 -6.12 -5.87
C THR A 114 11.10 -7.35 -6.71
N MET A 115 10.18 -7.67 -7.61
CA MET A 115 10.43 -8.67 -8.63
C MET A 115 11.39 -8.09 -9.67
N THR A 116 12.60 -8.64 -9.75
CA THR A 116 13.65 -8.20 -10.68
C THR A 116 13.58 -8.95 -12.01
N GLU A 117 13.27 -10.26 -11.94
CA GLU A 117 13.13 -11.15 -13.08
C GLU A 117 12.00 -12.17 -12.81
N PRO A 118 11.51 -12.90 -13.83
CA PRO A 118 10.61 -14.02 -13.61
C PRO A 118 11.17 -15.03 -12.60
N GLY A 119 10.42 -15.32 -11.53
CA GLY A 119 10.82 -16.22 -10.46
C GLY A 119 11.79 -15.64 -9.42
N VAL A 120 12.32 -14.42 -9.63
CA VAL A 120 13.31 -13.78 -8.74
C VAL A 120 12.71 -12.58 -8.04
N CYS A 121 12.80 -12.56 -6.71
CA CYS A 121 12.31 -11.47 -5.86
C CYS A 121 13.45 -10.97 -4.95
N GLU A 122 13.83 -9.71 -5.11
CA GLU A 122 14.80 -9.04 -4.27
C GLU A 122 14.11 -8.47 -3.02
N LEU A 123 14.53 -8.91 -1.85
CA LEU A 123 14.14 -8.31 -0.58
C LEU A 123 15.04 -7.10 -0.29
N THR A 124 14.45 -5.90 -0.33
CA THR A 124 15.20 -4.65 -0.17
C THR A 124 15.25 -4.17 1.30
N SER A 125 14.36 -4.68 2.14
CA SER A 125 14.33 -4.37 3.58
C SER A 125 15.13 -5.36 4.42
N SER A 126 15.57 -4.94 5.61
CA SER A 126 16.19 -5.86 6.57
C SER A 126 15.25 -6.99 6.96
N PRO A 127 15.74 -8.22 7.13
CA PRO A 127 14.93 -9.34 7.62
C PRO A 127 14.19 -9.07 8.93
N ASP A 128 14.79 -8.29 9.84
CA ASP A 128 14.20 -7.93 11.12
C ASP A 128 13.01 -6.96 10.99
N SER A 129 12.82 -6.37 9.80
CA SER A 129 11.69 -5.48 9.51
C SER A 129 10.49 -6.19 8.87
N LEU A 130 10.55 -7.51 8.67
CA LEU A 130 9.46 -8.31 8.07
C LEU A 130 8.30 -8.47 9.06
N THR A 131 7.58 -7.39 9.30
CA THR A 131 6.45 -7.33 10.22
C THR A 131 5.15 -7.11 9.46
N PHE A 132 4.06 -7.57 10.05
CA PHE A 132 2.71 -7.45 9.50
C PHE A 132 1.79 -6.80 10.55
N SER A 133 0.87 -5.95 10.09
CA SER A 133 -0.26 -5.50 10.90
C SER A 133 -1.52 -6.06 10.25
N LEU A 134 -2.24 -6.93 10.97
CA LEU A 134 -3.42 -7.65 10.50
C LEU A 134 -4.66 -7.15 11.24
N GLY A 135 -5.72 -6.84 10.50
CA GLY A 135 -6.97 -6.38 11.10
C GLY A 135 -8.13 -6.37 10.12
N SER A 136 -9.26 -5.85 10.59
CA SER A 136 -10.44 -5.60 9.79
C SER A 136 -10.84 -4.13 9.91
N ILE A 137 -11.29 -3.54 8.80
CA ILE A 137 -11.94 -2.21 8.83
C ILE A 137 -13.43 -2.31 9.17
N PHE A 138 -13.97 -3.52 9.18
CA PHE A 138 -15.36 -3.82 9.49
C PHE A 138 -15.52 -4.14 10.98
N LYS A 139 -16.75 -4.06 11.47
CA LYS A 139 -17.06 -4.23 12.89
C LYS A 139 -16.73 -5.62 13.43
N GLU A 140 -16.88 -6.65 12.60
CA GLU A 140 -16.58 -8.03 12.96
C GLU A 140 -15.23 -8.44 12.40
N ARG A 141 -14.49 -9.28 13.13
CA ARG A 141 -13.32 -9.96 12.59
C ARG A 141 -13.78 -10.89 11.47
N GLY A 142 -13.02 -10.91 10.38
CA GLY A 142 -13.29 -11.83 9.29
C GLY A 142 -13.06 -13.30 9.68
N ASN A 143 -13.61 -14.20 8.88
CA ASN A 143 -13.36 -15.63 9.01
C ASN A 143 -11.86 -15.95 8.92
N HIS A 144 -11.44 -17.11 9.40
CA HIS A 144 -10.06 -17.62 9.32
C HIS A 144 -8.98 -16.64 9.85
N PHE A 145 -9.34 -15.73 10.76
CA PHE A 145 -8.41 -14.70 11.25
C PHE A 145 -7.16 -15.30 11.90
N ASP A 146 -7.33 -16.32 12.73
CA ASP A 146 -6.21 -16.94 13.46
C ASP A 146 -5.33 -17.80 12.53
N GLU A 147 -5.92 -18.45 11.52
CA GLU A 147 -5.19 -19.19 10.48
C GLU A 147 -4.38 -18.21 9.60
N VAL A 148 -4.96 -17.08 9.21
CA VAL A 148 -4.25 -16.03 8.45
C VAL A 148 -3.07 -15.51 9.27
N LYS A 149 -3.29 -15.24 10.58
CA LYS A 149 -2.22 -14.82 11.49
C LYS A 149 -1.09 -15.84 11.54
N ALA A 150 -1.43 -17.12 11.74
CA ALA A 150 -0.45 -18.21 11.80
C ALA A 150 0.37 -18.34 10.50
N LEU A 151 -0.27 -18.20 9.33
CA LEU A 151 0.43 -18.22 8.03
C LEU A 151 1.39 -17.03 7.87
N LEU A 152 1.00 -15.83 8.29
CA LEU A 152 1.86 -14.65 8.23
C LEU A 152 3.04 -14.76 9.22
N GLU A 153 2.82 -15.34 10.39
CA GLU A 153 3.87 -15.60 11.40
C GLU A 153 4.96 -16.56 10.91
N MET A 154 4.69 -17.35 9.89
CA MET A 154 5.74 -18.14 9.21
C MET A 154 6.80 -17.26 8.51
N MET A 155 6.48 -16.00 8.22
CA MET A 155 7.43 -15.06 7.62
C MET A 155 8.00 -14.06 8.63
N GLY A 156 7.19 -13.57 9.56
CA GLY A 156 7.62 -12.59 10.56
C GLY A 156 6.52 -12.24 11.55
N PRO A 157 6.81 -11.41 12.56
CA PRO A 157 5.86 -11.03 13.60
C PRO A 157 4.60 -10.39 13.03
N VAL A 158 3.44 -10.74 13.61
CA VAL A 158 2.13 -10.21 13.24
C VAL A 158 1.54 -9.44 14.42
N GLU A 159 1.31 -8.16 14.24
CA GLU A 159 0.56 -7.33 15.17
C GLU A 159 -0.93 -7.40 14.79
N VAL A 160 -1.77 -7.76 15.75
CA VAL A 160 -3.23 -7.72 15.60
C VAL A 160 -3.68 -6.31 15.95
N ASP A 161 -4.30 -5.65 14.98
CA ASP A 161 -4.67 -4.25 15.08
C ASP A 161 -6.18 -4.09 15.25
N GLU A 162 -6.60 -3.59 16.41
CA GLU A 162 -8.02 -3.35 16.73
C GLU A 162 -8.57 -2.08 16.07
N ASN A 163 -7.70 -1.11 15.75
CA ASN A 163 -8.05 0.10 15.00
C ASN A 163 -7.44 0.07 13.59
N PHE A 164 -7.63 -1.02 12.88
CA PHE A 164 -7.00 -1.24 11.59
C PHE A 164 -7.33 -0.16 10.55
N VAL A 165 -8.53 0.44 10.61
CA VAL A 165 -8.86 1.59 9.76
C VAL A 165 -7.91 2.77 10.04
N GLY A 166 -7.58 3.03 11.29
CA GLY A 166 -6.62 4.07 11.67
C GLY A 166 -5.21 3.78 11.14
N THR A 167 -4.77 2.53 11.20
CA THR A 167 -3.49 2.08 10.62
C THR A 167 -3.46 2.22 9.11
N ARG A 168 -4.54 1.85 8.41
CA ARG A 168 -4.68 2.11 6.97
C ARG A 168 -4.52 3.60 6.65
N TRP A 169 -5.20 4.47 7.38
CA TRP A 169 -5.12 5.91 7.18
C TRP A 169 -3.76 6.50 7.56
N SER A 170 -3.07 5.96 8.57
CA SER A 170 -1.68 6.34 8.88
C SER A 170 -0.75 6.10 7.70
N LYS A 171 -0.84 4.92 7.10
CA LYS A 171 -0.05 4.58 5.91
C LYS A 171 -0.48 5.40 4.69
N LEU A 172 -1.78 5.61 4.51
CA LEU A 172 -2.33 6.40 3.42
C LEU A 172 -1.87 7.85 3.48
N LEU A 173 -1.84 8.47 4.67
CA LEU A 173 -1.33 9.81 4.89
C LEU A 173 0.10 9.98 4.38
N ILE A 174 0.99 9.05 4.71
CA ILE A 174 2.38 9.08 4.22
C ILE A 174 2.43 8.89 2.70
N ASN A 175 1.68 7.93 2.16
CA ASN A 175 1.67 7.65 0.74
C ASN A 175 1.06 8.80 -0.07
N ALA A 176 -0.07 9.35 0.34
CA ALA A 176 -0.70 10.46 -0.36
C ALA A 176 0.18 11.71 -0.38
N SER A 177 0.85 12.02 0.74
CA SER A 177 1.68 13.22 0.83
C SER A 177 3.06 13.05 0.19
N PHE A 178 3.82 12.03 0.56
CA PHE A 178 5.20 11.88 0.08
C PHE A 178 5.30 11.09 -1.23
N SER A 179 4.53 9.98 -1.39
CA SER A 179 4.59 9.23 -2.64
C SER A 179 3.93 10.00 -3.79
N GLY A 180 2.83 10.72 -3.53
CA GLY A 180 2.20 11.59 -4.51
C GLY A 180 3.16 12.68 -4.99
N MET A 181 3.80 13.42 -4.07
CA MET A 181 4.76 14.46 -4.43
C MET A 181 6.02 13.92 -5.08
N SER A 182 6.55 12.77 -4.61
CA SER A 182 7.68 12.09 -5.26
C SER A 182 7.38 11.78 -6.73
N ALA A 183 6.18 11.27 -7.02
CA ALA A 183 5.76 10.93 -8.37
C ALA A 183 5.56 12.18 -9.25
N VAL A 184 4.95 13.24 -8.73
CA VAL A 184 4.75 14.49 -9.47
C VAL A 184 6.07 15.19 -9.77
N LEU A 185 7.01 15.20 -8.81
CA LEU A 185 8.26 15.97 -8.91
C LEU A 185 9.44 15.15 -9.45
N GLY A 186 9.31 13.83 -9.64
CA GLY A 186 10.43 12.98 -10.05
C GLY A 186 11.57 12.92 -9.04
N CYS A 187 11.27 12.95 -7.73
CA CYS A 187 12.27 13.10 -6.68
C CYS A 187 12.06 12.11 -5.51
N THR A 188 13.03 12.02 -4.61
CA THR A 188 12.94 11.23 -3.38
C THR A 188 12.06 11.92 -2.32
N PHE A 189 11.66 11.19 -1.29
CA PHE A 189 10.91 11.75 -0.15
C PHE A 189 11.67 12.86 0.56
N GLY A 190 12.99 12.71 0.71
CA GLY A 190 13.83 13.73 1.32
C GLY A 190 13.92 15.02 0.50
N GLU A 191 14.01 14.91 -0.84
CA GLU A 191 14.01 16.06 -1.74
C GLU A 191 12.65 16.77 -1.71
N ALA A 192 11.53 16.05 -1.74
CA ALA A 192 10.18 16.61 -1.60
C ALA A 192 9.99 17.34 -0.25
N ALA A 193 10.53 16.80 0.85
CA ALA A 193 10.47 17.42 2.16
C ALA A 193 11.51 18.54 2.34
N GLY A 194 12.63 18.50 1.62
CA GLY A 194 13.74 19.45 1.73
C GLY A 194 13.45 20.79 1.08
N ASP A 195 12.87 20.79 -0.09
CA ASP A 195 12.50 22.01 -0.81
C ASP A 195 11.34 22.75 -0.12
N LYS A 196 11.40 24.09 -0.05
CA LYS A 196 10.40 24.88 0.69
C LYS A 196 9.03 24.91 0.01
N GLU A 197 8.98 24.93 -1.32
CA GLU A 197 7.71 25.00 -2.06
C GLU A 197 6.99 23.64 -2.00
N SER A 198 7.69 22.57 -2.30
CA SER A 198 7.12 21.22 -2.23
C SER A 198 6.72 20.83 -0.80
N ARG A 199 7.52 21.21 0.23
CA ARG A 199 7.18 20.99 1.63
C ARG A 199 5.87 21.68 2.04
N ARG A 200 5.57 22.88 1.51
CA ARG A 200 4.28 23.55 1.75
C ARG A 200 3.11 22.72 1.22
N ILE A 201 3.30 22.08 0.07
CA ILE A 201 2.28 21.22 -0.53
C ILE A 201 2.16 19.92 0.28
N VAL A 202 3.28 19.26 0.61
CA VAL A 202 3.30 18.09 1.51
C VAL A 202 2.56 18.40 2.82
N GLN A 203 2.80 19.56 3.43
CA GLN A 203 2.10 20.00 4.64
C GLN A 203 0.58 20.14 4.43
N LYS A 204 0.13 20.67 3.28
CA LYS A 204 -1.29 20.78 2.95
C LYS A 204 -1.91 19.38 2.71
N LEU A 205 -1.22 18.50 1.98
CA LEU A 205 -1.66 17.11 1.74
C LEU A 205 -1.86 16.35 3.06
N ILE A 206 -0.89 16.45 3.99
CA ILE A 206 -1.02 15.88 5.33
C ILE A 206 -2.23 16.45 6.06
N LYS A 207 -2.44 17.75 6.00
CA LYS A 207 -3.57 18.42 6.66
C LYS A 207 -4.91 17.97 6.10
N GLU A 208 -5.04 17.88 4.78
CA GLU A 208 -6.25 17.36 4.13
C GLU A 208 -6.57 15.94 4.59
N CYS A 209 -5.57 15.04 4.65
CA CYS A 209 -5.75 13.68 5.17
C CYS A 209 -6.24 13.69 6.63
N ILE A 210 -5.63 14.51 7.50
CA ILE A 210 -6.03 14.64 8.91
C ILE A 210 -7.45 15.16 9.03
N ASP A 211 -7.82 16.20 8.26
CA ASP A 211 -9.16 16.79 8.30
C ASP A 211 -10.24 15.81 7.81
N VAL A 212 -9.95 15.05 6.76
CA VAL A 212 -10.84 13.98 6.26
C VAL A 212 -11.04 12.90 7.32
N CYS A 213 -9.97 12.46 7.98
CA CYS A 213 -10.06 11.47 9.06
C CYS A 213 -10.88 12.02 10.24
N ALA A 214 -10.62 13.25 10.67
CA ALA A 214 -11.35 13.87 11.78
C ALA A 214 -12.86 14.02 11.47
N ALA A 215 -13.21 14.39 10.25
CA ALA A 215 -14.61 14.49 9.82
C ALA A 215 -15.28 13.11 9.60
N SER A 216 -14.48 12.05 9.43
CA SER A 216 -14.94 10.67 9.29
C SER A 216 -14.98 9.88 10.62
N ASP A 217 -14.66 10.52 11.74
CA ASP A 217 -14.50 9.88 13.06
C ASP A 217 -13.44 8.74 13.04
N ILE A 218 -12.40 8.91 12.23
CA ILE A 218 -11.29 7.96 12.09
C ILE A 218 -10.11 8.44 12.95
N ARG A 219 -9.75 7.66 13.95
CA ARG A 219 -8.55 7.90 14.75
C ARG A 219 -7.33 7.34 14.04
N ILE A 220 -6.48 8.23 13.52
CA ILE A 220 -5.21 7.85 12.88
C ILE A 220 -4.28 7.24 13.94
N GLU A 221 -3.74 6.04 13.68
CA GLU A 221 -2.81 5.38 14.58
C GLU A 221 -1.39 5.98 14.50
N PRO A 222 -0.62 5.95 15.60
CA PRO A 222 0.76 6.41 15.60
C PRO A 222 1.63 5.65 14.59
N ILE A 223 2.54 6.36 13.92
CA ILE A 223 3.50 5.76 12.98
C ILE A 223 4.82 5.57 13.74
N GLN A 224 5.26 4.33 13.87
CA GLN A 224 6.48 3.99 14.63
C GLN A 224 6.50 4.62 16.04
N GLY A 225 5.36 4.55 16.73
CA GLY A 225 5.19 5.11 18.08
C GLY A 225 5.07 6.63 18.15
N LYS A 226 5.03 7.34 17.01
CA LYS A 226 4.87 8.81 16.97
C LYS A 226 3.46 9.19 16.54
N ASP A 227 2.80 9.96 17.37
CA ASP A 227 1.51 10.57 17.06
C ASP A 227 1.69 11.66 15.98
N VAL A 228 1.44 11.28 14.74
CA VAL A 228 1.61 12.16 13.58
C VAL A 228 0.57 13.27 13.55
N VAL A 229 -0.63 13.04 14.07
CA VAL A 229 -1.68 14.07 14.18
C VAL A 229 -1.23 15.15 15.14
N LYS A 230 -0.79 14.78 16.35
CA LYS A 230 -0.29 15.73 17.35
C LYS A 230 0.89 16.56 16.83
N LEU A 231 1.75 15.96 16.03
CA LEU A 231 2.96 16.61 15.49
C LEU A 231 2.68 17.49 14.28
N LEU A 232 1.78 17.08 13.39
CA LEU A 232 1.63 17.67 12.06
C LEU A 232 0.31 18.41 11.84
N ASP A 233 -0.73 18.16 12.66
CA ASP A 233 -1.96 18.95 12.60
C ASP A 233 -1.72 20.39 13.05
N TYR A 234 -2.33 21.32 12.34
CA TYR A 234 -2.25 22.73 12.69
C TYR A 234 -3.60 23.43 12.53
N ARG A 235 -3.96 24.21 13.56
CA ARG A 235 -5.16 25.04 13.59
C ARG A 235 -4.85 26.53 13.78
N ASN A 236 -3.56 26.87 13.92
CA ASN A 236 -3.08 28.23 14.07
C ASN A 236 -1.71 28.41 13.41
N PRO A 237 -1.27 29.67 13.14
CA PRO A 237 -0.01 29.96 12.45
C PRO A 237 1.24 29.38 13.14
N ILE A 238 1.26 29.37 14.47
CA ILE A 238 2.42 28.85 15.24
C ILE A 238 2.58 27.36 15.01
N LYS A 239 1.51 26.58 15.20
CA LYS A 239 1.54 25.14 14.93
C LYS A 239 1.84 24.85 13.46
N LYS A 240 1.34 25.66 12.53
CA LYS A 240 1.65 25.54 11.10
C LYS A 240 3.14 25.72 10.84
N ALA A 241 3.80 26.71 11.46
CA ALA A 241 5.25 26.87 11.36
C ALA A 241 5.99 25.68 11.95
N ILE A 242 5.60 25.20 13.14
CA ILE A 242 6.22 24.05 13.81
C ILE A 242 6.10 22.80 12.93
N SER A 243 4.90 22.46 12.44
CA SER A 243 4.70 21.27 11.58
C SER A 243 5.53 21.37 10.30
N PHE A 244 5.67 22.55 9.70
CA PHE A 244 6.50 22.78 8.53
C PHE A 244 7.98 22.42 8.78
N PHE A 245 8.53 22.77 9.95
CA PHE A 245 9.91 22.44 10.31
C PHE A 245 10.09 20.97 10.75
N ILE A 246 9.03 20.33 11.25
CA ILE A 246 9.07 18.91 11.66
C ILE A 246 9.08 17.97 10.47
N ILE A 247 8.42 18.28 9.34
CA ILE A 247 8.26 17.41 8.17
C ILE A 247 9.59 16.78 7.71
N PRO A 248 10.68 17.54 7.45
CA PRO A 248 11.95 16.95 7.02
C PRO A 248 12.59 16.05 8.07
N ILE A 249 12.36 16.36 9.35
CA ILE A 249 12.89 15.56 10.48
C ILE A 249 12.12 14.23 10.57
N ALA A 250 10.80 14.28 10.41
CA ALA A 250 9.95 13.10 10.49
C ALA A 250 10.27 12.07 9.40
N ILE A 251 10.56 12.53 8.16
CA ILE A 251 10.84 11.65 7.02
C ILE A 251 12.31 11.23 6.89
N ARG A 252 13.22 11.75 7.75
CA ARG A 252 14.67 11.61 7.61
C ARG A 252 15.15 10.16 7.42
N LYS A 253 14.55 9.20 8.11
CA LYS A 253 14.87 7.77 7.98
C LYS A 253 14.52 7.20 6.61
N HIS A 254 13.58 7.82 5.91
CA HIS A 254 13.06 7.41 4.61
C HIS A 254 13.41 8.41 3.50
N ALA A 255 14.33 9.35 3.76
CA ALA A 255 14.65 10.44 2.86
C ALA A 255 15.13 9.96 1.47
N GLY A 256 15.87 8.86 1.41
CA GLY A 256 16.36 8.27 0.15
C GLY A 256 15.33 7.44 -0.61
N LEU A 257 14.12 7.24 -0.06
CA LEU A 257 13.11 6.42 -0.73
C LEU A 257 12.54 7.13 -1.97
N LYS A 258 12.42 6.36 -3.04
CA LYS A 258 11.67 6.66 -4.25
C LYS A 258 10.30 6.00 -4.15
N ALA A 259 9.25 6.76 -4.37
CA ALA A 259 7.89 6.22 -4.34
C ALA A 259 7.69 5.08 -5.34
N SER A 260 6.85 4.10 -4.98
CA SER A 260 6.42 3.05 -5.92
C SER A 260 5.71 3.65 -7.14
N MET A 261 4.92 4.70 -6.96
CA MET A 261 4.27 5.41 -8.07
C MET A 261 5.29 6.05 -9.02
N LEU A 262 6.40 6.63 -8.52
CA LEU A 262 7.47 7.15 -9.38
C LEU A 262 8.17 6.02 -10.14
N GLN A 263 8.43 4.89 -9.48
CA GLN A 263 9.00 3.71 -10.13
C GLN A 263 8.08 3.14 -11.22
N ASP A 264 6.75 3.18 -11.02
CA ASP A 264 5.78 2.80 -12.04
C ASP A 264 5.84 3.73 -13.26
N ILE A 265 5.88 5.05 -13.04
CA ILE A 265 6.02 6.06 -14.10
C ILE A 265 7.31 5.83 -14.89
N GLU A 266 8.44 5.64 -14.22
CA GLU A 266 9.74 5.37 -14.86
C GLU A 266 9.74 4.08 -15.71
N ARG A 267 8.86 3.12 -15.37
CA ARG A 267 8.65 1.87 -16.12
C ARG A 267 7.53 1.95 -17.15
N GLY A 268 6.94 3.12 -17.36
CA GLY A 268 5.80 3.32 -18.27
C GLY A 268 4.52 2.60 -17.82
N LYS A 269 4.36 2.35 -16.52
CA LYS A 269 3.20 1.67 -15.94
C LYS A 269 2.24 2.67 -15.30
N LYS A 270 0.94 2.34 -15.32
CA LYS A 270 -0.08 3.05 -14.55
C LYS A 270 0.22 2.97 -13.05
N THR A 271 0.06 4.10 -12.37
CA THR A 271 0.26 4.19 -10.90
C THR A 271 -1.02 3.81 -10.14
N GLU A 272 -0.94 3.77 -8.81
CA GLU A 272 -2.10 3.59 -7.93
C GLU A 272 -2.62 4.94 -7.37
N VAL A 273 -2.45 6.05 -8.09
CA VAL A 273 -2.82 7.38 -7.59
C VAL A 273 -4.29 7.47 -7.19
N ASP A 274 -5.20 6.84 -7.95
CA ASP A 274 -6.63 6.82 -7.63
C ASP A 274 -6.93 6.07 -6.33
N ALA A 275 -6.19 5.00 -6.06
CA ALA A 275 -6.31 4.21 -4.85
C ALA A 275 -5.61 4.86 -3.62
N ILE A 276 -4.75 5.84 -3.83
CA ILE A 276 -4.00 6.55 -2.80
C ILE A 276 -4.56 7.96 -2.61
N ASN A 277 -4.16 8.94 -3.43
CA ASN A 277 -4.68 10.31 -3.32
C ASN A 277 -6.18 10.38 -3.64
N GLY A 278 -6.63 9.64 -4.65
CA GLY A 278 -8.05 9.53 -5.02
C GLY A 278 -8.93 8.96 -3.90
N ALA A 279 -8.40 8.06 -3.06
CA ALA A 279 -9.12 7.56 -1.88
C ALA A 279 -9.35 8.68 -0.85
N VAL A 280 -8.36 9.55 -0.62
CA VAL A 280 -8.50 10.73 0.25
C VAL A 280 -9.57 11.67 -0.32
N CYS A 281 -9.52 11.95 -1.63
CA CYS A 281 -10.48 12.80 -2.31
C CYS A 281 -11.90 12.23 -2.23
N SER A 282 -12.04 10.93 -2.46
CA SER A 282 -13.34 10.24 -2.40
C SER A 282 -13.95 10.30 -1.00
N GLN A 283 -13.16 10.04 0.04
CA GLN A 283 -13.63 10.13 1.42
C GLN A 283 -13.92 11.59 1.81
N GLY A 284 -13.08 12.54 1.39
CA GLY A 284 -13.31 13.97 1.59
C GLY A 284 -14.66 14.43 1.04
N ARG A 285 -15.02 14.00 -0.16
CA ARG A 285 -16.35 14.27 -0.76
C ARG A 285 -17.50 13.70 0.07
N LYS A 286 -17.35 12.48 0.62
CA LYS A 286 -18.39 11.86 1.47
C LYS A 286 -18.67 12.64 2.76
N VAL A 287 -17.65 13.26 3.33
CA VAL A 287 -17.74 14.02 4.60
C VAL A 287 -17.70 15.53 4.42
N ASN A 288 -17.82 16.03 3.17
CA ASN A 288 -17.81 17.45 2.80
C ASN A 288 -16.54 18.20 3.25
N VAL A 289 -15.39 17.54 3.22
CA VAL A 289 -14.06 18.13 3.46
C VAL A 289 -13.35 18.30 2.11
N PRO A 290 -12.98 19.52 1.71
CA PRO A 290 -12.28 19.76 0.45
C PRO A 290 -10.84 19.23 0.51
N THR A 291 -10.38 18.65 -0.60
CA THR A 291 -9.04 18.04 -0.75
C THR A 291 -8.30 18.57 -1.98
N PRO A 292 -8.19 19.90 -2.18
CA PRO A 292 -7.70 20.46 -3.43
C PRO A 292 -6.26 20.07 -3.78
N CYS A 293 -5.39 19.85 -2.78
CA CYS A 293 -4.02 19.40 -3.04
C CYS A 293 -3.98 17.92 -3.47
N ASN A 294 -4.78 17.05 -2.85
CA ASN A 294 -4.88 15.64 -3.26
C ASN A 294 -5.53 15.51 -4.65
N ASP A 295 -6.59 16.26 -4.94
CA ASP A 295 -7.22 16.32 -6.27
C ASP A 295 -6.20 16.78 -7.32
N LYS A 296 -5.35 17.76 -7.01
CA LYS A 296 -4.30 18.23 -7.91
C LYS A 296 -3.20 17.20 -8.14
N VAL A 297 -2.80 16.43 -7.12
CA VAL A 297 -1.86 15.31 -7.30
C VAL A 297 -2.44 14.27 -8.25
N VAL A 298 -3.72 13.91 -8.10
CA VAL A 298 -4.40 12.95 -9.01
C VAL A 298 -4.39 13.48 -10.44
N GLU A 299 -4.80 14.73 -10.64
CA GLU A 299 -4.77 15.39 -11.96
C GLU A 299 -3.39 15.34 -12.61
N LEU A 300 -2.36 15.77 -11.86
CA LEU A 300 -0.99 15.86 -12.40
C LEU A 300 -0.40 14.48 -12.72
N ILE A 301 -0.65 13.49 -11.87
CA ILE A 301 -0.14 12.13 -12.14
C ILE A 301 -0.83 11.53 -13.36
N HIS A 302 -2.14 11.71 -13.56
CA HIS A 302 -2.82 11.28 -14.79
C HIS A 302 -2.24 11.95 -16.04
N ARG A 303 -1.92 13.25 -15.98
CA ARG A 303 -1.27 13.95 -17.08
C ARG A 303 0.14 13.42 -17.36
N ILE A 304 0.88 13.05 -16.31
CA ILE A 304 2.20 12.42 -16.45
C ILE A 304 2.06 11.02 -17.09
N GLU A 305 1.10 10.23 -16.64
CA GLU A 305 0.82 8.91 -17.20
C GLU A 305 0.39 8.94 -18.67
N ASN A 306 -0.24 10.04 -19.08
CA ASN A 306 -0.64 10.27 -20.48
C ASN A 306 0.49 10.88 -21.32
N GLY A 307 1.64 11.16 -20.75
CA GLY A 307 2.79 11.78 -21.46
C GLY A 307 2.63 13.28 -21.74
N GLU A 308 1.64 13.94 -21.11
CA GLU A 308 1.40 15.37 -21.25
C GLU A 308 2.42 16.23 -20.45
N LEU A 309 2.97 15.66 -19.40
CA LEU A 309 3.95 16.28 -18.51
C LEU A 309 5.02 15.28 -18.12
N PRO A 310 6.31 15.67 -18.02
CA PRO A 310 7.32 14.86 -17.35
C PRO A 310 7.20 15.00 -15.82
N PRO A 311 7.59 13.99 -15.02
CA PRO A 311 7.78 14.17 -13.58
C PRO A 311 9.01 15.06 -13.35
N CYS A 312 8.82 16.30 -12.90
CA CYS A 312 9.89 17.27 -12.70
C CYS A 312 9.58 18.27 -11.58
N ARG A 313 10.62 18.93 -11.06
CA ARG A 313 10.50 19.86 -9.92
C ARG A 313 9.61 21.08 -10.23
N GLU A 314 9.59 21.52 -11.46
CA GLU A 314 8.78 22.65 -11.94
C GLU A 314 7.28 22.42 -11.76
N ASN A 315 6.83 21.17 -11.70
CA ASN A 315 5.43 20.82 -11.45
C ASN A 315 4.91 21.34 -10.10
N VAL A 316 5.79 21.71 -9.16
CA VAL A 316 5.41 22.38 -7.90
C VAL A 316 4.64 23.67 -8.16
N LEU A 317 4.92 24.37 -9.26
CA LEU A 317 4.27 25.63 -9.64
C LEU A 317 2.80 25.45 -10.06
N LEU A 318 2.40 24.22 -10.41
CA LEU A 318 1.03 23.88 -10.84
C LEU A 318 0.05 23.73 -9.66
N PHE A 319 0.54 23.82 -8.41
CA PHE A 319 -0.29 23.81 -7.18
C PHE A 319 -0.73 25.22 -6.71
N LYS A 320 -0.52 26.23 -7.54
CA LYS A 320 -0.93 27.61 -7.26
C LYS A 320 -2.39 27.82 -7.54
#